data_aa43a0238be7af392230e52154d07969
#
_entry.id   aa43a0238be7af392230e52154d07969
#
_cell.length_a   1.000
_cell.length_b   1.000
_cell.length_c   1.000
_cell.angle_alpha   90.00
_cell.angle_beta   90.00
_cell.angle_gamma   90.00
#
_symmetry.space_group_name_H-M   'P 1'
#
loop_
_entity.id
_entity.type
_entity.pdbx_description
1 polymer ?
#
loop_
_entity_poly.entity_id
_entity_poly.type
_entity_poly.pdbx_seq_one_letter_code
_entity_poly.pdbx_strand_id
1 'polypeptide(L)'
;MNVNAAYGWLPTVRALRKRFYPDVVQRDPVAAFVRRLEQFVKPTDDLLDLGAGTGQLNTHALKGRVHRLVGVDVDPRVGTNPLLDAGIRADIGMLPFRDCSFDVVFSIYVLEHVDRPGELVAEIGRVLRPGGVCLMLTPNILHYVTLCSRLTPTPVHKWINAKRGRPAEDTFPAVYRLNSRRALSDQFNDAGLERVSIDLIEVQPNYLTFSSLSYVLGVGYERLVNATELLSPFRVNLIAVFRKPETASTIARTPR
;
A
#
# COMPACT_ATOMS: atom_id res chain seq x y z
N MET A 1 2.07 -11.75 -14.69
CA MET A 1 1.85 -13.04 -13.99
C MET A 1 0.38 -13.16 -13.65
N ASN A 2 -0.24 -14.31 -13.92
CA ASN A 2 -1.68 -14.49 -13.75
C ASN A 2 -1.98 -14.51 -12.24
N VAL A 3 -2.61 -13.47 -11.70
CA VAL A 3 -2.97 -13.33 -10.26
C VAL A 3 -3.75 -14.57 -9.75
N ASN A 4 -4.35 -15.34 -10.65
CA ASN A 4 -5.05 -16.58 -10.37
C ASN A 4 -4.15 -17.78 -10.06
N ALA A 5 -2.86 -17.74 -10.36
CA ALA A 5 -1.94 -18.84 -10.14
C ALA A 5 -1.26 -18.83 -8.76
N ALA A 6 -1.21 -17.66 -8.11
CA ALA A 6 -0.51 -17.47 -6.84
C ALA A 6 -1.31 -17.95 -5.60
N TYR A 7 -2.60 -18.18 -5.72
CA TYR A 7 -3.44 -18.64 -4.62
C TYR A 7 -3.94 -20.04 -4.89
N GLY A 8 -3.53 -21.05 -4.11
CA GLY A 8 -4.01 -22.43 -4.13
C GLY A 8 -5.51 -22.54 -3.76
N TRP A 9 -6.34 -21.88 -4.57
CA TRP A 9 -7.78 -21.81 -4.33
C TRP A 9 -8.44 -23.15 -4.64
N LEU A 10 -9.27 -23.63 -3.71
CA LEU A 10 -10.10 -24.79 -3.96
C LEU A 10 -10.97 -24.55 -5.22
N PRO A 11 -11.19 -25.54 -6.06
CA PRO A 11 -12.01 -25.41 -7.29
C PRO A 11 -13.39 -24.81 -7.00
N THR A 12 -14.02 -25.20 -5.86
CA THR A 12 -15.32 -24.69 -5.41
C THR A 12 -15.27 -23.20 -5.04
N VAL A 13 -14.22 -22.74 -4.36
CA VAL A 13 -14.02 -21.32 -4.01
C VAL A 13 -13.77 -20.50 -5.26
N ARG A 14 -13.04 -21.06 -6.25
CA ARG A 14 -12.81 -20.40 -7.54
C ARG A 14 -14.11 -20.20 -8.32
N ALA A 15 -15.01 -21.20 -8.32
CA ALA A 15 -16.32 -21.10 -8.94
C ALA A 15 -17.20 -20.02 -8.25
N LEU A 16 -17.22 -19.99 -6.92
CA LEU A 16 -17.95 -18.98 -6.15
C LEU A 16 -17.39 -17.56 -6.41
N ARG A 17 -16.06 -17.42 -6.46
CA ARG A 17 -15.42 -16.15 -6.79
C ARG A 17 -15.87 -15.63 -8.14
N LYS A 18 -15.85 -16.48 -9.19
CA LYS A 18 -16.31 -16.11 -10.53
C LYS A 18 -17.78 -15.67 -10.53
N ARG A 19 -18.62 -16.31 -9.69
CA ARG A 19 -20.05 -15.99 -9.56
C ARG A 19 -20.29 -14.65 -8.83
N PHE A 20 -19.61 -14.40 -7.71
CA PHE A 20 -19.83 -13.22 -6.89
C PHE A 20 -19.06 -11.98 -7.37
N TYR A 21 -17.93 -12.19 -8.06
CA TYR A 21 -17.00 -11.14 -8.52
C TYR A 21 -16.56 -11.44 -9.97
N PRO A 22 -17.47 -11.29 -10.97
CA PRO A 22 -17.13 -11.53 -12.38
C PRO A 22 -16.01 -10.61 -12.87
N ASP A 23 -15.94 -9.36 -12.35
CA ASP A 23 -14.96 -8.33 -12.70
C ASP A 23 -13.76 -8.30 -11.74
N VAL A 24 -13.30 -9.46 -11.37
CA VAL A 24 -12.27 -9.70 -10.34
C VAL A 24 -10.98 -8.89 -10.55
N VAL A 25 -10.58 -8.66 -11.79
CA VAL A 25 -9.37 -7.89 -12.12
C VAL A 25 -9.54 -6.40 -11.78
N GLN A 26 -10.75 -5.89 -11.93
CA GLN A 26 -11.06 -4.49 -11.56
C GLN A 26 -11.24 -4.29 -10.05
N ARG A 27 -11.51 -5.39 -9.32
CA ARG A 27 -11.70 -5.43 -7.86
C ARG A 27 -10.43 -5.85 -7.11
N ASP A 28 -9.27 -5.41 -7.57
CA ASP A 28 -7.99 -5.58 -6.88
C ASP A 28 -7.64 -4.29 -6.14
N PRO A 29 -7.20 -4.35 -4.87
CA PRO A 29 -6.80 -3.15 -4.11
C PRO A 29 -5.70 -2.35 -4.80
N VAL A 30 -4.75 -3.05 -5.43
CA VAL A 30 -3.66 -2.40 -6.16
C VAL A 30 -4.18 -1.73 -7.43
N ALA A 31 -5.12 -2.37 -8.15
CA ALA A 31 -5.76 -1.72 -9.30
C ALA A 31 -6.57 -0.47 -8.89
N ALA A 32 -7.23 -0.50 -7.72
CA ALA A 32 -7.89 0.68 -7.17
C ALA A 32 -6.89 1.79 -6.83
N PHE A 33 -5.76 1.43 -6.23
CA PHE A 33 -4.67 2.34 -5.94
C PHE A 33 -4.07 2.95 -7.21
N VAL A 34 -3.80 2.14 -8.23
CA VAL A 34 -3.25 2.63 -9.51
C VAL A 34 -4.20 3.62 -10.17
N ARG A 35 -5.50 3.34 -10.24
CA ARG A 35 -6.48 4.30 -10.74
C ARG A 35 -6.47 5.63 -9.96
N ARG A 36 -6.22 5.56 -8.65
CA ARG A 36 -6.08 6.77 -7.82
C ARG A 36 -4.78 7.50 -8.11
N LEU A 37 -3.67 6.78 -8.24
CA LEU A 37 -2.35 7.31 -8.58
C LEU A 37 -2.37 8.03 -9.93
N GLU A 38 -2.98 7.45 -10.96
CA GLU A 38 -3.09 8.03 -12.31
C GLU A 38 -3.82 9.38 -12.35
N GLN A 39 -4.62 9.72 -11.33
CA GLN A 39 -5.26 11.05 -11.22
C GLN A 39 -4.28 12.17 -10.87
N PHE A 40 -3.10 11.82 -10.33
CA PHE A 40 -2.09 12.77 -9.86
C PHE A 40 -0.83 12.77 -10.71
N VAL A 41 -0.68 11.82 -11.63
CA VAL A 41 0.53 11.62 -12.42
C VAL A 41 0.41 12.32 -13.79
N LYS A 42 1.48 13.02 -14.17
CA LYS A 42 1.63 13.66 -15.48
C LYS A 42 2.83 13.06 -16.23
N PRO A 43 2.86 13.12 -17.56
CA PRO A 43 3.99 12.61 -18.35
C PRO A 43 5.34 13.28 -18.04
N THR A 44 5.31 14.48 -17.47
CA THR A 44 6.51 15.28 -17.11
C THR A 44 7.03 14.99 -15.71
N ASP A 45 6.35 14.17 -14.92
CA ASP A 45 6.64 13.98 -13.50
C ASP A 45 7.79 13.01 -13.25
N ASP A 46 8.57 13.30 -12.20
CA ASP A 46 9.52 12.39 -11.58
C ASP A 46 8.81 11.65 -10.44
N LEU A 47 8.77 10.32 -10.51
CA LEU A 47 8.10 9.46 -9.55
C LEU A 47 9.09 8.65 -8.70
N LEU A 48 8.76 8.47 -7.43
CA LEU A 48 9.49 7.60 -6.50
C LEU A 48 8.57 6.50 -5.96
N ASP A 49 8.95 5.24 -6.19
CA ASP A 49 8.31 4.04 -5.62
C ASP A 49 9.09 3.57 -4.40
N LEU A 50 8.50 3.68 -3.20
CA LEU A 50 9.08 3.24 -1.94
C LEU A 50 8.71 1.79 -1.66
N GLY A 51 9.72 0.94 -1.50
CA GLY A 51 9.55 -0.50 -1.35
C GLY A 51 9.22 -1.17 -2.69
N ALA A 52 9.90 -0.75 -3.76
CA ALA A 52 9.61 -1.18 -5.13
C ALA A 52 9.91 -2.67 -5.40
N GLY A 53 10.68 -3.34 -4.54
CA GLY A 53 10.99 -4.75 -4.67
C GLY A 53 11.52 -5.14 -6.05
N THR A 54 11.16 -6.36 -6.47
CA THR A 54 11.57 -6.94 -7.76
C THR A 54 10.57 -6.69 -8.90
N GLY A 55 9.52 -5.88 -8.70
CA GLY A 55 8.47 -5.63 -9.70
C GLY A 55 7.39 -6.70 -9.76
N GLN A 56 7.24 -7.52 -8.72
CA GLN A 56 6.20 -8.58 -8.70
C GLN A 56 4.77 -8.02 -8.55
N LEU A 57 4.61 -6.87 -7.91
CA LEU A 57 3.32 -6.17 -7.79
C LEU A 57 3.01 -5.33 -9.03
N ASN A 58 3.32 -5.84 -10.18
CA ASN A 58 3.32 -5.26 -11.51
C ASN A 58 1.94 -4.83 -12.00
N THR A 59 1.37 -3.82 -11.42
CA THR A 59 0.02 -3.36 -11.75
C THR A 59 0.01 -1.97 -12.38
N HIS A 60 1.16 -1.30 -12.41
CA HIS A 60 1.29 0.03 -13.00
C HIS A 60 2.37 0.03 -14.08
N ALA A 61 1.97 0.06 -15.33
CA ALA A 61 2.89 0.32 -16.43
C ALA A 61 3.17 1.83 -16.51
N LEU A 62 3.85 2.40 -15.51
CA LEU A 62 4.20 3.83 -15.46
C LEU A 62 5.52 4.13 -16.18
N LYS A 63 6.44 3.17 -16.23
CA LYS A 63 7.69 3.31 -17.00
C LYS A 63 7.41 3.67 -18.46
N GLY A 64 8.04 4.72 -18.94
CA GLY A 64 7.83 5.24 -20.30
C GLY A 64 6.55 6.08 -20.47
N ARG A 65 5.72 6.23 -19.43
CA ARG A 65 4.55 7.12 -19.43
C ARG A 65 4.78 8.39 -18.61
N VAL A 66 5.86 8.42 -17.85
CA VAL A 66 6.29 9.55 -17.01
C VAL A 66 7.71 9.93 -17.40
N HIS A 67 8.19 11.08 -16.91
CA HIS A 67 9.56 11.52 -17.19
C HIS A 67 10.57 10.53 -16.62
N ARG A 68 10.38 10.11 -15.37
CA ARG A 68 11.27 9.16 -14.69
C ARG A 68 10.55 8.43 -13.56
N LEU A 69 10.76 7.13 -13.47
CA LEU A 69 10.29 6.28 -12.37
C LEU A 69 11.47 5.62 -11.66
N VAL A 70 11.75 6.08 -10.44
CA VAL A 70 12.82 5.54 -9.58
C VAL A 70 12.19 4.70 -8.48
N GLY A 71 12.79 3.56 -8.15
CA GLY A 71 12.37 2.73 -7.02
C GLY A 71 13.46 2.61 -5.97
N VAL A 72 13.05 2.54 -4.71
CA VAL A 72 13.93 2.27 -3.56
C VAL A 72 13.44 1.05 -2.81
N ASP A 73 14.38 0.18 -2.41
CA ASP A 73 14.10 -0.97 -1.54
C ASP A 73 15.36 -1.34 -0.76
N VAL A 74 15.20 -1.97 0.41
CA VAL A 74 16.31 -2.57 1.15
C VAL A 74 16.84 -3.84 0.45
N ASP A 75 16.00 -4.49 -0.34
CA ASP A 75 16.35 -5.65 -1.15
C ASP A 75 17.20 -5.22 -2.35
N PRO A 76 18.45 -5.74 -2.49
CA PRO A 76 19.34 -5.39 -3.60
C PRO A 76 18.75 -5.74 -4.97
N ARG A 77 17.80 -6.66 -5.05
CA ARG A 77 17.12 -7.06 -6.30
C ARG A 77 16.32 -5.91 -6.94
N VAL A 78 16.07 -4.82 -6.21
CA VAL A 78 15.45 -3.61 -6.78
C VAL A 78 16.23 -3.06 -7.98
N GLY A 79 17.56 -3.22 -7.99
CA GLY A 79 18.42 -2.82 -9.10
C GLY A 79 18.13 -3.54 -10.42
N THR A 80 17.44 -4.68 -10.38
CA THR A 80 17.05 -5.47 -11.56
C THR A 80 15.55 -5.40 -11.84
N ASN A 81 14.80 -4.53 -11.16
CA ASN A 81 13.36 -4.37 -11.37
C ASN A 81 13.10 -3.76 -12.76
N PRO A 82 12.49 -4.51 -13.71
CA PRO A 82 12.33 -4.08 -15.09
C PRO A 82 11.29 -2.95 -15.26
N LEU A 83 10.52 -2.67 -14.23
CA LEU A 83 9.44 -1.66 -14.24
C LEU A 83 9.93 -0.26 -13.89
N LEU A 84 11.19 -0.14 -13.46
CA LEU A 84 11.80 1.11 -13.05
C LEU A 84 12.79 1.60 -14.10
N ASP A 85 12.99 2.91 -14.18
CA ASP A 85 14.12 3.49 -14.91
C ASP A 85 15.42 3.34 -14.11
N ALA A 86 15.32 3.38 -12.77
CA ALA A 86 16.43 3.10 -11.85
C ALA A 86 15.91 2.47 -10.55
N GLY A 87 16.54 1.40 -10.10
CA GLY A 87 16.33 0.80 -8.78
C GLY A 87 17.53 1.07 -7.87
N ILE A 88 17.30 1.60 -6.67
CA ILE A 88 18.35 1.99 -5.73
C ILE A 88 18.14 1.25 -4.42
N ARG A 89 19.18 0.55 -3.96
CA ARG A 89 19.16 -0.07 -2.64
C ARG A 89 19.37 0.98 -1.56
N ALA A 90 18.35 1.26 -0.75
CA ALA A 90 18.44 2.17 0.40
C ALA A 90 17.35 1.89 1.43
N ASP A 91 17.55 2.43 2.65
CA ASP A 91 16.52 2.50 3.67
C ASP A 91 15.57 3.66 3.34
N ILE A 92 14.25 3.41 3.42
CA ILE A 92 13.22 4.43 3.15
C ILE A 92 13.18 5.53 4.23
N GLY A 93 13.78 5.32 5.39
CA GLY A 93 14.00 6.34 6.44
C GLY A 93 15.20 7.26 6.18
N MET A 94 16.02 6.98 5.14
CA MET A 94 17.18 7.77 4.75
C MET A 94 17.40 7.68 3.24
N LEU A 95 16.63 8.48 2.49
CA LEU A 95 16.59 8.43 1.03
C LEU A 95 17.83 9.12 0.41
N PRO A 96 18.52 8.48 -0.55
CA PRO A 96 19.74 9.02 -1.17
C PRO A 96 19.43 10.06 -2.28
N PHE A 97 18.45 10.90 -2.06
CA PHE A 97 18.02 11.93 -3.00
C PHE A 97 18.14 13.31 -2.40
N ARG A 98 18.27 14.32 -3.26
CA ARG A 98 18.22 15.74 -2.89
C ARG A 98 16.80 16.13 -2.49
N ASP A 99 16.68 17.23 -1.75
CA ASP A 99 15.40 17.84 -1.45
C ASP A 99 14.66 18.22 -2.75
N CYS A 100 13.33 18.16 -2.72
CA CYS A 100 12.47 18.58 -3.83
C CYS A 100 12.82 17.91 -5.17
N SER A 101 13.05 16.59 -5.17
CA SER A 101 13.46 15.83 -6.37
C SER A 101 12.30 15.15 -7.09
N PHE A 102 11.15 14.96 -6.45
CA PHE A 102 10.05 14.17 -6.99
C PHE A 102 8.73 14.94 -6.94
N ASP A 103 7.90 14.74 -7.97
CA ASP A 103 6.53 15.27 -8.05
C ASP A 103 5.54 14.35 -7.34
N VAL A 104 5.77 13.03 -7.44
CA VAL A 104 4.93 12.01 -6.83
C VAL A 104 5.79 10.98 -6.11
N VAL A 105 5.45 10.68 -4.84
CA VAL A 105 6.01 9.57 -4.07
C VAL A 105 4.88 8.58 -3.80
N PHE A 106 5.10 7.30 -4.00
CA PHE A 106 4.08 6.30 -3.68
C PHE A 106 4.66 5.04 -3.06
N SER A 107 3.78 4.27 -2.40
CA SER A 107 4.16 3.03 -1.73
C SER A 107 2.98 2.05 -1.69
N ILE A 108 3.27 0.76 -1.91
CA ILE A 108 2.27 -0.31 -1.94
C ILE A 108 2.69 -1.42 -0.97
N TYR A 109 1.94 -1.58 0.13
CA TYR A 109 2.17 -2.61 1.14
C TYR A 109 3.58 -2.61 1.77
N VAL A 110 4.04 -1.41 2.17
CA VAL A 110 5.31 -1.18 2.87
C VAL A 110 5.10 -0.62 4.27
N LEU A 111 4.10 0.26 4.46
CA LEU A 111 3.90 0.98 5.71
C LEU A 111 3.68 0.07 6.93
N GLU A 112 3.14 -1.13 6.71
CA GLU A 112 2.98 -2.13 7.76
C GLU A 112 4.29 -2.65 8.37
N HIS A 113 5.40 -2.47 7.65
CA HIS A 113 6.74 -2.93 8.04
C HIS A 113 7.60 -1.80 8.63
N VAL A 114 7.12 -0.55 8.60
CA VAL A 114 7.88 0.64 9.03
C VAL A 114 7.92 0.75 10.55
N ASP A 115 9.10 0.60 11.12
CA ASP A 115 9.31 0.72 12.56
C ASP A 115 9.46 2.17 13.03
N ARG A 116 10.02 3.05 12.18
CA ARG A 116 10.25 4.46 12.46
C ARG A 116 9.47 5.38 11.52
N PRO A 117 8.14 5.52 11.72
CA PRO A 117 7.28 6.25 10.80
C PRO A 117 7.64 7.72 10.64
N GLY A 118 8.11 8.37 11.73
CA GLY A 118 8.52 9.77 11.67
C GLY A 118 9.69 10.03 10.71
N GLU A 119 10.68 9.12 10.64
CA GLU A 119 11.81 9.22 9.72
C GLU A 119 11.33 9.09 8.26
N LEU A 120 10.53 8.07 7.96
CA LEU A 120 9.95 7.88 6.64
C LEU A 120 9.17 9.11 6.17
N VAL A 121 8.25 9.62 7.01
CA VAL A 121 7.37 10.72 6.61
C VAL A 121 8.15 12.02 6.45
N ALA A 122 9.19 12.26 7.28
CA ALA A 122 10.10 13.39 7.12
C ALA A 122 10.86 13.31 5.79
N GLU A 123 11.37 12.13 5.41
CA GLU A 123 12.06 11.93 4.14
C GLU A 123 11.12 12.11 2.93
N ILE A 124 9.89 11.60 3.01
CA ILE A 124 8.86 11.87 1.99
C ILE A 124 8.64 13.37 1.82
N GLY A 125 8.45 14.09 2.93
CA GLY A 125 8.28 15.54 2.93
C GLY A 125 9.49 16.28 2.36
N ARG A 126 10.71 15.80 2.64
CA ARG A 126 11.96 16.39 2.14
C ARG A 126 12.10 16.21 0.63
N VAL A 127 11.91 14.99 0.12
CA VAL A 127 12.15 14.69 -1.30
C VAL A 127 11.04 15.17 -2.22
N LEU A 128 9.82 15.37 -1.72
CA LEU A 128 8.71 15.94 -2.50
C LEU A 128 8.97 17.40 -2.85
N ARG A 129 8.69 17.77 -4.09
CA ARG A 129 8.58 19.18 -4.53
C ARG A 129 7.41 19.87 -3.86
N PRO A 130 7.44 21.21 -3.66
CA PRO A 130 6.24 21.96 -3.32
C PRO A 130 5.10 21.66 -4.30
N GLY A 131 3.87 21.45 -3.78
CA GLY A 131 2.73 21.00 -4.58
C GLY A 131 2.70 19.50 -4.91
N GLY A 132 3.80 18.78 -4.70
CA GLY A 132 3.92 17.34 -4.93
C GLY A 132 3.03 16.51 -4.00
N VAL A 133 2.73 15.29 -4.41
CA VAL A 133 1.81 14.40 -3.68
C VAL A 133 2.46 13.08 -3.29
N CYS A 134 2.01 12.50 -2.17
CA CYS A 134 2.34 11.12 -1.86
C CYS A 134 1.07 10.27 -1.70
N LEU A 135 1.15 9.03 -2.20
CA LEU A 135 0.06 8.07 -2.17
C LEU A 135 0.53 6.77 -1.51
N MET A 136 -0.27 6.26 -0.58
CA MET A 136 0.07 5.06 0.19
C MET A 136 -1.08 4.07 0.13
N LEU A 137 -0.77 2.80 -0.20
CA LEU A 137 -1.68 1.67 -0.03
C LEU A 137 -1.14 0.78 1.08
N THR A 138 -1.95 0.58 2.13
CA THR A 138 -1.56 -0.21 3.29
C THR A 138 -2.74 -0.96 3.90
N PRO A 139 -2.52 -2.12 4.57
CA PRO A 139 -3.57 -2.81 5.31
C PRO A 139 -4.10 -1.97 6.46
N ASN A 140 -5.39 -2.12 6.76
CA ASN A 140 -6.02 -1.47 7.90
C ASN A 140 -5.88 -2.31 9.17
N ILE A 141 -5.39 -1.70 10.24
CA ILE A 141 -5.19 -2.37 11.53
C ILE A 141 -6.49 -2.86 12.18
N LEU A 142 -7.63 -2.22 11.86
CA LEU A 142 -8.95 -2.57 12.41
C LEU A 142 -9.64 -3.70 11.66
N HIS A 143 -9.10 -4.13 10.52
CA HIS A 143 -9.66 -5.28 9.80
C HIS A 143 -9.41 -6.58 10.56
N TYR A 144 -10.38 -7.49 10.56
CA TYR A 144 -10.31 -8.74 11.32
C TYR A 144 -9.06 -9.57 11.03
N VAL A 145 -8.57 -9.58 9.78
CA VAL A 145 -7.34 -10.30 9.40
C VAL A 145 -6.13 -9.73 10.11
N THR A 146 -6.01 -8.40 10.15
CA THR A 146 -4.90 -7.72 10.81
C THR A 146 -4.96 -7.93 12.32
N LEU A 147 -6.17 -7.85 12.92
CA LEU A 147 -6.39 -8.14 14.33
C LEU A 147 -6.03 -9.59 14.67
N CYS A 148 -6.51 -10.56 13.89
CA CYS A 148 -6.16 -11.96 14.05
C CYS A 148 -4.65 -12.18 13.88
N SER A 149 -4.03 -11.51 12.90
CA SER A 149 -2.59 -11.66 12.68
C SER A 149 -1.76 -11.19 13.87
N ARG A 150 -2.17 -10.14 14.55
CA ARG A 150 -1.48 -9.64 15.77
C ARG A 150 -1.61 -10.57 16.96
N LEU A 151 -2.69 -11.35 17.02
CA LEU A 151 -2.97 -12.29 18.10
C LEU A 151 -2.37 -13.69 17.86
N THR A 152 -1.91 -13.97 16.64
CA THR A 152 -1.37 -15.29 16.28
C THR A 152 0.17 -15.28 16.32
N PRO A 153 0.80 -16.32 16.92
CA PRO A 153 2.25 -16.45 16.96
C PRO A 153 2.88 -16.56 15.57
N THR A 154 4.11 -16.06 15.42
CA THR A 154 4.90 -16.08 14.16
C THR A 154 4.93 -17.44 13.44
N PRO A 155 5.01 -18.63 14.11
CA PRO A 155 4.99 -19.92 13.43
C PRO A 155 3.69 -20.16 12.63
N VAL A 156 2.54 -19.70 13.17
CA VAL A 156 1.24 -19.83 12.50
C VAL A 156 1.20 -18.98 11.25
N HIS A 157 1.76 -17.77 11.28
CA HIS A 157 1.88 -16.91 10.10
C HIS A 157 2.71 -17.57 9.00
N LYS A 158 3.88 -18.10 9.35
CA LYS A 158 4.74 -18.81 8.39
C LYS A 158 4.01 -20.00 7.76
N TRP A 159 3.27 -20.77 8.53
CA TRP A 159 2.48 -21.90 8.04
C TRP A 159 1.35 -21.45 7.10
N ILE A 160 0.60 -20.37 7.44
CA ILE A 160 -0.45 -19.81 6.60
C ILE A 160 0.15 -19.27 5.30
N ASN A 161 1.26 -18.53 5.37
CA ASN A 161 1.93 -17.97 4.21
C ASN A 161 2.48 -19.07 3.28
N ALA A 162 3.07 -20.13 3.83
CA ALA A 162 3.52 -21.28 3.07
C ALA A 162 2.36 -21.97 2.32
N LYS A 163 1.20 -22.16 2.97
CA LYS A 163 -0.01 -22.66 2.31
C LYS A 163 -0.56 -21.73 1.21
N ARG A 164 -0.26 -20.43 1.29
CA ARG A 164 -0.63 -19.43 0.30
C ARG A 164 0.42 -19.28 -0.83
N GLY A 165 1.48 -20.09 -0.79
CA GLY A 165 2.53 -20.06 -1.82
C GLY A 165 3.40 -18.79 -1.78
N ARG A 166 3.44 -18.06 -0.66
CA ARG A 166 4.37 -16.94 -0.48
C ARG A 166 5.73 -17.46 -0.02
N PRO A 167 6.83 -17.13 -0.71
CA PRO A 167 8.19 -17.46 -0.27
C PRO A 167 8.45 -16.89 1.13
N ALA A 168 9.15 -17.64 1.96
CA ALA A 168 9.51 -17.18 3.31
C ALA A 168 10.42 -15.94 3.28
N GLU A 169 11.19 -15.78 2.23
CA GLU A 169 12.11 -14.67 1.99
C GLU A 169 11.40 -13.31 1.78
N ASP A 170 10.16 -13.31 1.32
CA ASP A 170 9.36 -12.11 1.09
C ASP A 170 8.46 -11.76 2.30
N THR A 171 8.74 -12.36 3.49
CA THR A 171 7.92 -12.15 4.70
C THR A 171 8.68 -11.27 5.70
N PHE A 172 8.48 -9.96 5.61
CA PHE A 172 8.97 -9.01 6.60
C PHE A 172 8.06 -8.98 7.85
N PRO A 173 8.61 -8.76 9.06
CA PRO A 173 7.80 -8.53 10.24
C PRO A 173 6.89 -7.31 10.07
N ALA A 174 5.62 -7.43 10.43
CA ALA A 174 4.68 -6.32 10.37
C ALA A 174 4.50 -5.70 11.77
N VAL A 175 4.68 -4.39 11.86
CA VAL A 175 4.57 -3.61 13.11
C VAL A 175 3.33 -2.74 13.17
N TYR A 176 2.70 -2.43 12.02
CA TYR A 176 1.42 -1.74 11.88
C TYR A 176 1.34 -0.37 12.58
N ARG A 177 2.40 0.46 12.52
CA ARG A 177 2.42 1.79 13.17
C ARG A 177 1.69 2.87 12.39
N LEU A 178 1.60 2.72 11.04
CA LEU A 178 0.94 3.66 10.11
C LEU A 178 -0.34 3.09 9.48
N ASN A 179 -0.98 2.11 10.08
CA ASN A 179 -2.04 1.31 9.48
C ASN A 179 -3.44 1.69 9.98
N SER A 180 -3.65 2.95 10.33
CA SER A 180 -4.97 3.51 10.65
C SER A 180 -5.11 4.92 10.08
N ARG A 181 -6.37 5.34 9.84
CA ARG A 181 -6.68 6.70 9.37
C ARG A 181 -6.07 7.77 10.29
N ARG A 182 -6.15 7.57 11.61
CA ARG A 182 -5.63 8.49 12.60
C ARG A 182 -4.10 8.56 12.55
N ALA A 183 -3.42 7.42 12.63
CA ALA A 183 -1.95 7.38 12.63
C ALA A 183 -1.35 8.01 11.35
N LEU A 184 -1.96 7.73 10.17
CA LEU A 184 -1.56 8.37 8.92
C LEU A 184 -1.78 9.88 8.99
N SER A 185 -2.98 10.34 9.40
CA SER A 185 -3.26 11.78 9.47
C SER A 185 -2.32 12.50 10.41
N ASP A 186 -2.12 11.98 11.63
CA ASP A 186 -1.28 12.62 12.64
C ASP A 186 0.18 12.72 12.15
N GLN A 187 0.78 11.60 11.71
CA GLN A 187 2.18 11.57 11.28
C GLN A 187 2.47 12.44 10.05
N PHE A 188 1.59 12.40 9.04
CA PHE A 188 1.81 13.20 7.82
C PHE A 188 1.56 14.68 8.06
N ASN A 189 0.53 15.05 8.84
CA ASN A 189 0.28 16.43 9.20
C ASN A 189 1.41 17.03 10.07
N ASP A 190 1.96 16.26 11.02
CA ASP A 190 3.10 16.69 11.85
C ASP A 190 4.35 16.99 11.01
N ALA A 191 4.50 16.32 9.87
CA ALA A 191 5.55 16.58 8.90
C ALA A 191 5.20 17.69 7.88
N GLY A 192 4.08 18.38 8.04
CA GLY A 192 3.65 19.48 7.17
C GLY A 192 3.04 19.03 5.83
N LEU A 193 2.61 17.78 5.73
CA LEU A 193 1.93 17.25 4.55
C LEU A 193 0.41 17.29 4.76
N GLU A 194 -0.31 17.98 3.91
CA GLU A 194 -1.75 18.16 4.01
C GLU A 194 -2.51 16.93 3.50
N ARG A 195 -3.49 16.47 4.27
CA ARG A 195 -4.33 15.35 3.87
C ARG A 195 -5.28 15.75 2.73
N VAL A 196 -5.16 15.06 1.59
CA VAL A 196 -6.11 15.17 0.46
C VAL A 196 -7.27 14.19 0.65
N SER A 197 -6.97 12.90 0.86
CA SER A 197 -7.98 11.88 1.18
C SER A 197 -7.38 10.69 1.93
N ILE A 198 -8.22 9.96 2.66
CA ILE A 198 -7.92 8.62 3.16
C ILE A 198 -9.17 7.77 2.94
N ASP A 199 -9.11 6.90 1.95
CA ASP A 199 -10.20 6.03 1.54
C ASP A 199 -9.98 4.62 2.09
N LEU A 200 -10.99 4.07 2.77
CA LEU A 200 -10.97 2.68 3.21
C LEU A 200 -11.72 1.84 2.19
N ILE A 201 -11.07 0.80 1.70
CA ILE A 201 -11.62 -0.06 0.65
C ILE A 201 -11.68 -1.52 1.09
N GLU A 202 -12.79 -2.18 0.76
CA GLU A 202 -12.98 -3.63 0.83
C GLU A 202 -13.43 -4.10 -0.55
N VAL A 203 -12.68 -5.00 -1.18
CA VAL A 203 -12.93 -5.35 -2.59
C VAL A 203 -13.40 -6.77 -2.79
N GLN A 204 -12.86 -7.72 -2.05
CA GLN A 204 -13.24 -9.13 -2.07
C GLN A 204 -12.62 -9.90 -0.92
N PRO A 205 -13.21 -11.03 -0.46
CA PRO A 205 -12.72 -11.80 0.69
C PRO A 205 -11.51 -12.67 0.31
N ASN A 206 -10.34 -12.09 0.21
CA ASN A 206 -9.11 -12.80 -0.19
C ASN A 206 -8.52 -13.69 0.92
N TYR A 207 -9.00 -13.59 2.14
CA TYR A 207 -8.42 -14.27 3.31
C TYR A 207 -9.21 -15.51 3.74
N LEU A 208 -10.53 -15.53 3.54
CA LEU A 208 -11.40 -16.65 3.93
C LEU A 208 -11.60 -17.66 2.79
N THR A 209 -10.50 -18.17 2.24
CA THR A 209 -10.49 -19.00 1.02
C THR A 209 -10.28 -20.51 1.30
N PHE A 210 -10.33 -20.94 2.56
CA PHE A 210 -10.04 -22.35 2.94
C PHE A 210 -11.20 -23.28 2.71
N SER A 211 -12.43 -22.79 2.58
CA SER A 211 -13.63 -23.58 2.27
C SER A 211 -14.69 -22.73 1.57
N SER A 212 -15.67 -23.36 0.96
CA SER A 212 -16.81 -22.64 0.36
C SER A 212 -17.61 -21.87 1.40
N LEU A 213 -17.79 -22.43 2.60
CA LEU A 213 -18.51 -21.79 3.68
C LEU A 213 -17.76 -20.54 4.19
N SER A 214 -16.46 -20.66 4.46
CA SER A 214 -15.66 -19.51 4.90
C SER A 214 -15.64 -18.41 3.85
N TYR A 215 -15.59 -18.77 2.56
CA TYR A 215 -15.64 -17.81 1.46
C TYR A 215 -16.98 -17.04 1.42
N VAL A 216 -18.12 -17.77 1.55
CA VAL A 216 -19.45 -17.15 1.58
C VAL A 216 -19.61 -16.22 2.80
N LEU A 217 -19.10 -16.60 3.97
CA LEU A 217 -19.05 -15.73 5.15
C LEU A 217 -18.22 -14.47 4.86
N GLY A 218 -17.08 -14.61 4.17
CA GLY A 218 -16.27 -13.49 3.74
C GLY A 218 -17.00 -12.57 2.76
N VAL A 219 -17.80 -13.11 1.83
CA VAL A 219 -18.67 -12.33 0.94
C VAL A 219 -19.70 -11.56 1.75
N GLY A 220 -20.33 -12.20 2.74
CA GLY A 220 -21.27 -11.54 3.66
C GLY A 220 -20.63 -10.38 4.41
N TYR A 221 -19.41 -10.58 4.95
CA TYR A 221 -18.64 -9.53 5.61
C TYR A 221 -18.35 -8.36 4.66
N GLU A 222 -17.82 -8.64 3.45
CA GLU A 222 -17.53 -7.61 2.44
C GLU A 222 -18.79 -6.77 2.12
N ARG A 223 -19.93 -7.43 1.90
CA ARG A 223 -21.20 -6.75 1.66
C ARG A 223 -21.61 -5.88 2.83
N LEU A 224 -21.48 -6.39 4.06
CA LEU A 224 -21.82 -5.67 5.29
C LEU A 224 -20.99 -4.40 5.46
N VAL A 225 -19.64 -4.49 5.37
CA VAL A 225 -18.75 -3.32 5.58
C VAL A 225 -18.83 -2.30 4.43
N ASN A 226 -19.34 -2.71 3.27
CA ASN A 226 -19.59 -1.83 2.14
C ASN A 226 -21.03 -1.24 2.11
N ALA A 227 -21.95 -1.76 2.94
CA ALA A 227 -23.33 -1.29 2.95
C ALA A 227 -23.49 0.14 3.52
N THR A 228 -22.56 0.58 4.37
CA THR A 228 -22.61 1.91 5.00
C THR A 228 -21.23 2.43 5.34
N GLU A 229 -21.06 3.75 5.31
CA GLU A 229 -19.81 4.40 5.72
C GLU A 229 -19.53 4.27 7.22
N LEU A 230 -20.54 4.02 8.05
CA LEU A 230 -20.38 3.74 9.48
C LEU A 230 -19.49 2.51 9.72
N LEU A 231 -19.55 1.52 8.83
CA LEU A 231 -18.74 0.30 8.89
C LEU A 231 -17.44 0.38 8.09
N SER A 232 -17.19 1.49 7.41
CA SER A 232 -15.95 1.70 6.64
C SER A 232 -14.67 1.51 7.46
N PRO A 233 -14.61 1.82 8.77
CA PRO A 233 -13.40 1.56 9.58
C PRO A 233 -12.95 0.09 9.63
N PHE A 234 -13.81 -0.84 9.26
CA PHE A 234 -13.50 -2.28 9.25
C PHE A 234 -13.07 -2.82 7.86
N ARG A 235 -13.04 -1.98 6.83
CA ARG A 235 -12.53 -2.35 5.48
C ARG A 235 -11.04 -2.66 5.51
N VAL A 236 -10.58 -3.53 4.61
CA VAL A 236 -9.26 -4.19 4.69
C VAL A 236 -8.08 -3.26 4.40
N ASN A 237 -8.21 -2.30 3.48
CA ASN A 237 -7.11 -1.45 3.03
C ASN A 237 -7.41 0.03 3.16
N LEU A 238 -6.34 0.81 3.34
CA LEU A 238 -6.34 2.26 3.26
C LEU A 238 -5.60 2.71 2.00
N ILE A 239 -6.22 3.60 1.22
CA ILE A 239 -5.53 4.41 0.21
C ILE A 239 -5.48 5.83 0.75
N ALA A 240 -4.29 6.30 1.08
CA ALA A 240 -4.08 7.63 1.65
C ALA A 240 -3.35 8.52 0.63
N VAL A 241 -3.80 9.76 0.51
CA VAL A 241 -3.20 10.77 -0.35
C VAL A 241 -2.92 12.02 0.48
N PHE A 242 -1.67 12.47 0.44
CA PHE A 242 -1.23 13.72 1.07
C PHE A 242 -0.51 14.59 0.05
N ARG A 243 -0.47 15.89 0.32
CA ARG A 243 0.17 16.89 -0.53
C ARG A 243 1.15 17.75 0.26
N LYS A 244 2.31 18.02 -0.30
CA LYS A 244 3.19 19.06 0.22
C LYS A 244 2.66 20.43 -0.24
N PRO A 245 2.43 21.40 0.67
CA PRO A 245 1.99 22.75 0.30
C PRO A 245 2.93 23.40 -0.73
N GLU A 246 2.38 24.23 -1.61
CA GLU A 246 3.18 24.96 -2.61
C GLU A 246 4.07 26.04 -1.99
N THR A 247 3.60 26.64 -0.91
CA THR A 247 4.38 27.58 -0.10
C THR A 247 4.68 26.91 1.22
N ALA A 248 5.95 26.91 1.65
CA ALA A 248 6.29 26.59 3.02
C ALA A 248 5.62 27.64 3.90
N SER A 249 4.42 27.33 4.42
CA SER A 249 3.86 28.11 5.51
C SER A 249 4.83 27.95 6.66
N THR A 250 5.54 29.03 6.98
CA THR A 250 6.32 29.16 8.21
C THR A 250 5.31 29.05 9.35
N ILE A 251 5.02 27.81 9.77
CA ILE A 251 4.33 27.61 11.04
C ILE A 251 5.35 28.00 12.09
N ALA A 252 5.28 29.27 12.51
CA ALA A 252 5.97 29.77 13.68
C ALA A 252 5.58 28.86 14.84
N ARG A 253 6.53 27.98 15.25
CA ARG A 253 6.42 27.27 16.52
C ARG A 253 6.38 28.34 17.61
N THR A 254 5.19 28.62 18.11
CA THR A 254 5.04 29.39 19.35
C THR A 254 5.67 28.52 20.46
N PRO A 255 6.74 28.95 21.10
CA PRO A 255 7.30 28.19 22.21
C PRO A 255 6.29 28.22 23.36
N ARG A 256 5.99 27.07 23.90
CA ARG A 256 5.31 26.90 25.19
C ARG A 256 6.33 26.92 26.29
#